data_55a540bfb1368d81b3ab5dea7d53363a
#
_entry.id   55a540bfb1368d81b3ab5dea7d53363a
#
_cell.length_a   1.000
_cell.length_b   1.000
_cell.length_c   1.000
_cell.angle_alpha   90.00
_cell.angle_beta   90.00
_cell.angle_gamma   90.00
#
_symmetry.space_group_name_H-M   'P 1'
#
loop_
_entity.id
_entity.type
_entity.pdbx_description
1 polymer ?
#
loop_
_entity_poly.entity_id
_entity_poly.type
_entity_poly.pdbx_seq_one_letter_code
_entity_poly.pdbx_strand_id
1 'polypeptide(L)'
;MRLRTWIVAVSVFLLPALSAAQSAVEAIDAHKHLGVASCSNSVCHGASQVFKDSHVMQNEFAIWQETDPHAKAYALLDKPASREIARKLGIGDATKAKVCLDCHTDNIAASQRGERFQVSDGVGCESCHGGAEQWLNAHADKKVAHADNLAKGMYPTSDPLRRAQLCLGCHMGTRDRMITHRIMGAGHPRLSFELDTFTWLGRPHYVIDEDWIARKGDWNGVRDWAVGQGVAADNLLDQLTDAKAGWQGIFPELVLFNCYACHKRMSDKSWGPRQGTGLGPGVVRLNDTNLSMYRHVLAAVDKGAAQQLLEQTRALHRATTESRDATIAAAKKLRSMLGESMPRVAAHQFDAASLNIILADIEADAQRGEFRDYDAAEQAAMAAQSVIVAFEASGAIDKTKGEALHGKLDAVYATLKSDTGWSMSSFQSAIKALRAAAP
;
A
#
# COMPACT_ATOMS: atom_id res chain seq x y z
N MET A 1 -19.65 -71.89 12.45
CA MET A 1 -18.71 -70.98 11.69
C MET A 1 -19.46 -69.66 11.41
N ARG A 2 -19.21 -68.61 12.18
CA ARG A 2 -19.82 -67.29 11.96
C ARG A 2 -18.80 -66.37 11.34
N LEU A 3 -19.00 -65.98 10.07
CA LEU A 3 -18.21 -64.99 9.36
C LEU A 3 -18.47 -63.61 9.98
N ARG A 4 -17.43 -62.95 10.45
CA ARG A 4 -17.44 -61.52 10.85
C ARG A 4 -16.99 -60.67 9.68
N THR A 5 -17.94 -59.93 9.09
CA THR A 5 -17.67 -58.94 8.05
C THR A 5 -17.13 -57.67 8.71
N TRP A 6 -15.89 -57.25 8.38
CA TRP A 6 -15.30 -55.97 8.80
C TRP A 6 -15.69 -54.93 7.74
N ILE A 7 -16.45 -53.92 8.16
CA ILE A 7 -16.70 -52.70 7.35
C ILE A 7 -15.55 -51.73 7.65
N VAL A 8 -14.70 -51.51 6.64
CA VAL A 8 -13.69 -50.46 6.69
C VAL A 8 -14.32 -49.15 6.24
N ALA A 9 -14.56 -48.24 7.18
CA ALA A 9 -15.04 -46.90 6.88
C ALA A 9 -13.82 -46.07 6.35
N VAL A 10 -13.81 -45.77 5.06
CA VAL A 10 -12.87 -44.84 4.46
C VAL A 10 -13.38 -43.43 4.72
N SER A 11 -12.78 -42.74 5.68
CA SER A 11 -13.00 -41.31 5.91
C SER A 11 -12.29 -40.52 4.83
N VAL A 12 -13.03 -40.01 3.86
CA VAL A 12 -12.50 -39.02 2.88
C VAL A 12 -12.38 -37.71 3.60
N PHE A 13 -11.16 -37.35 3.97
CA PHE A 13 -10.83 -35.98 4.38
C PHE A 13 -10.90 -35.07 3.15
N LEU A 14 -12.00 -34.33 3.00
CA LEU A 14 -12.07 -33.17 2.13
C LEU A 14 -11.16 -32.09 2.72
N LEU A 15 -9.92 -32.03 2.22
CA LEU A 15 -9.07 -30.86 2.42
C LEU A 15 -9.80 -29.67 1.76
N PRO A 16 -10.03 -28.54 2.47
CA PRO A 16 -10.51 -27.35 1.82
C PRO A 16 -9.45 -26.95 0.78
N ALA A 17 -9.84 -26.89 -0.49
CA ALA A 17 -9.04 -26.28 -1.52
C ALA A 17 -8.80 -24.83 -1.09
N LEU A 18 -7.54 -24.50 -0.73
CA LEU A 18 -7.09 -23.13 -0.61
C LEU A 18 -7.27 -22.51 -2.00
N SER A 19 -8.39 -21.82 -2.21
CA SER A 19 -8.54 -20.92 -3.34
C SER A 19 -7.38 -19.95 -3.26
N ALA A 20 -6.45 -20.02 -4.20
CA ALA A 20 -5.45 -18.97 -4.39
C ALA A 20 -6.23 -17.65 -4.46
N ALA A 21 -5.99 -16.72 -3.53
CA ALA A 21 -6.66 -15.43 -3.54
C ALA A 21 -6.34 -14.77 -4.88
N GLN A 22 -7.37 -14.46 -5.65
CA GLN A 22 -7.26 -13.77 -6.92
C GLN A 22 -6.52 -12.45 -6.71
N SER A 23 -5.54 -12.13 -7.54
CA SER A 23 -4.83 -10.84 -7.44
C SER A 23 -5.79 -9.67 -7.64
N ALA A 24 -5.47 -8.50 -7.08
CA ALA A 24 -6.30 -7.31 -7.25
C ALA A 24 -6.49 -6.96 -8.74
N VAL A 25 -5.45 -7.15 -9.55
CA VAL A 25 -5.49 -6.89 -11.00
C VAL A 25 -6.46 -7.87 -11.69
N GLU A 26 -6.37 -9.17 -11.42
CA GLU A 26 -7.29 -10.15 -12.00
C GLU A 26 -8.74 -9.91 -11.59
N ALA A 27 -8.97 -9.44 -10.37
CA ALA A 27 -10.32 -9.10 -9.90
C ALA A 27 -10.88 -7.85 -10.58
N ILE A 28 -10.03 -6.83 -10.83
CA ILE A 28 -10.39 -5.61 -11.55
C ILE A 28 -10.72 -5.94 -13.01
N ASP A 29 -9.91 -6.76 -13.66
CA ASP A 29 -10.00 -7.09 -15.09
C ASP A 29 -10.98 -8.24 -15.40
N ALA A 30 -11.78 -8.67 -14.43
CA ALA A 30 -12.69 -9.82 -14.59
C ALA A 30 -13.80 -9.58 -15.63
N HIS A 31 -14.21 -8.32 -15.85
CA HIS A 31 -15.27 -7.92 -16.78
C HIS A 31 -14.82 -6.77 -17.68
N LYS A 32 -15.60 -6.48 -18.74
CA LYS A 32 -15.26 -5.35 -19.61
C LYS A 32 -15.35 -4.03 -18.88
N HIS A 33 -14.39 -3.16 -19.16
CA HIS A 33 -14.38 -1.77 -18.74
C HIS A 33 -15.10 -0.94 -19.81
N LEU A 34 -16.16 -0.27 -19.39
CA LEU A 34 -17.04 0.49 -20.29
C LEU A 34 -16.49 1.88 -20.62
N GLY A 35 -15.52 2.36 -19.84
CA GLY A 35 -14.90 3.67 -19.95
C GLY A 35 -15.57 4.75 -19.12
N VAL A 36 -14.79 5.74 -18.73
CA VAL A 36 -15.18 6.84 -17.82
C VAL A 36 -16.43 7.57 -18.30
N ALA A 37 -16.59 7.75 -19.62
CA ALA A 37 -17.77 8.37 -20.23
C ALA A 37 -19.08 7.63 -19.94
N SER A 38 -19.04 6.38 -19.52
CA SER A 38 -20.22 5.60 -19.10
C SER A 38 -20.72 5.98 -17.71
N CYS A 39 -19.87 6.58 -16.88
CA CYS A 39 -20.18 7.02 -15.52
C CYS A 39 -20.51 8.54 -15.43
N SER A 40 -20.07 9.34 -16.41
CA SER A 40 -20.05 10.82 -16.38
C SER A 40 -21.37 11.52 -16.71
N ASN A 41 -22.48 10.79 -16.82
CA ASN A 41 -23.78 11.40 -17.07
C ASN A 41 -24.21 12.27 -15.87
N SER A 42 -24.83 13.45 -16.14
CA SER A 42 -25.24 14.43 -15.12
C SER A 42 -26.31 13.93 -14.14
N VAL A 43 -27.03 12.87 -14.47
CA VAL A 43 -27.98 12.21 -13.56
C VAL A 43 -27.36 11.02 -12.82
N CYS A 44 -26.09 10.74 -13.09
CA CYS A 44 -25.30 9.69 -12.44
C CYS A 44 -24.17 10.33 -11.62
N HIS A 45 -22.93 10.30 -12.11
CA HIS A 45 -21.75 10.81 -11.39
C HIS A 45 -21.16 12.10 -11.97
N GLY A 46 -21.78 12.67 -13.02
CA GLY A 46 -21.32 13.86 -13.72
C GLY A 46 -22.11 15.13 -13.42
N ALA A 47 -22.82 15.22 -12.30
CA ALA A 47 -23.50 16.45 -11.90
C ALA A 47 -22.50 17.57 -11.63
N SER A 48 -22.89 18.81 -11.94
CA SER A 48 -22.07 20.00 -11.69
C SER A 48 -22.07 20.43 -10.22
N GLN A 49 -23.03 19.94 -9.42
CA GLN A 49 -23.17 20.21 -7.99
C GLN A 49 -23.54 18.92 -7.26
N VAL A 50 -23.17 18.82 -5.99
CA VAL A 50 -23.57 17.72 -5.13
C VAL A 50 -25.09 17.66 -5.01
N PHE A 51 -25.67 16.47 -5.15
CA PHE A 51 -27.10 16.26 -4.94
C PHE A 51 -27.44 16.31 -3.46
N LYS A 52 -28.38 17.22 -3.08
CA LYS A 52 -28.72 17.47 -1.69
C LYS A 52 -29.51 16.35 -1.02
N ASP A 53 -30.27 15.58 -1.82
CA ASP A 53 -31.16 14.52 -1.32
C ASP A 53 -30.64 13.12 -1.67
N SER A 54 -29.32 12.97 -1.75
CA SER A 54 -28.67 11.73 -2.10
C SER A 54 -27.48 11.49 -1.17
N HIS A 55 -27.30 10.24 -0.71
CA HIS A 55 -26.10 9.79 -0.01
C HIS A 55 -24.89 9.58 -0.95
N VAL A 56 -25.13 9.64 -2.27
CA VAL A 56 -24.10 9.65 -3.30
C VAL A 56 -23.97 11.09 -3.79
N MET A 57 -22.76 11.60 -3.87
CA MET A 57 -22.50 13.01 -4.24
C MET A 57 -22.95 13.32 -5.67
N GLN A 58 -22.88 12.34 -6.57
CA GLN A 58 -23.23 12.39 -8.00
C GLN A 58 -22.44 13.42 -8.82
N ASN A 59 -21.35 13.93 -8.26
CA ASN A 59 -20.37 14.79 -8.94
C ASN A 59 -18.95 14.21 -8.89
N GLU A 60 -18.84 12.91 -8.64
CA GLU A 60 -17.57 12.18 -8.48
C GLU A 60 -16.69 12.30 -9.72
N PHE A 61 -17.29 12.26 -10.92
CA PHE A 61 -16.57 12.46 -12.18
C PHE A 61 -15.94 13.85 -12.25
N ALA A 62 -16.66 14.89 -11.86
CA ALA A 62 -16.15 16.27 -11.87
C ALA A 62 -14.96 16.41 -10.90
N ILE A 63 -15.06 15.85 -9.69
CA ILE A 63 -13.97 15.84 -8.71
C ILE A 63 -12.77 15.11 -9.26
N TRP A 64 -12.93 13.89 -9.80
CA TRP A 64 -11.88 13.11 -10.41
C TRP A 64 -11.19 13.87 -11.54
N GLN A 65 -11.95 14.41 -12.48
CA GLN A 65 -11.42 15.11 -13.65
C GLN A 65 -10.63 16.39 -13.28
N GLU A 66 -11.13 17.15 -12.32
CA GLU A 66 -10.56 18.46 -11.96
C GLU A 66 -9.38 18.34 -11.00
N THR A 67 -9.52 17.50 -9.97
CA THR A 67 -8.63 17.52 -8.81
C THR A 67 -7.80 16.25 -8.62
N ASP A 68 -8.24 15.10 -9.15
CA ASP A 68 -7.54 13.83 -8.93
C ASP A 68 -6.37 13.68 -9.93
N PRO A 69 -5.12 13.49 -9.46
CA PRO A 69 -3.97 13.22 -10.31
C PRO A 69 -4.14 12.01 -11.23
N HIS A 70 -4.94 11.02 -10.85
CA HIS A 70 -5.20 9.81 -11.64
C HIS A 70 -5.80 10.12 -13.01
N ALA A 71 -6.68 11.11 -13.11
CA ALA A 71 -7.25 11.58 -14.38
C ALA A 71 -6.20 12.11 -15.36
N LYS A 72 -5.05 12.54 -14.85
CA LYS A 72 -3.97 13.16 -15.63
C LYS A 72 -2.78 12.23 -15.84
N ALA A 73 -2.84 11.01 -15.29
CA ALA A 73 -1.70 10.09 -15.25
C ALA A 73 -1.21 9.69 -16.66
N TYR A 74 -2.13 9.42 -17.60
CA TYR A 74 -1.76 9.15 -19.00
C TYR A 74 -1.10 10.35 -19.67
N ALA A 75 -1.65 11.56 -19.46
CA ALA A 75 -1.11 12.76 -20.06
C ALA A 75 0.31 13.10 -19.60
N LEU A 76 0.75 12.61 -18.43
CA LEU A 76 2.13 12.73 -17.98
C LEU A 76 3.10 11.97 -18.88
N LEU A 77 2.67 10.87 -19.51
CA LEU A 77 3.52 10.07 -20.39
C LEU A 77 3.94 10.82 -21.66
N ASP A 78 3.19 11.84 -22.07
CA ASP A 78 3.51 12.69 -23.21
C ASP A 78 4.34 13.93 -22.86
N LYS A 79 4.72 14.11 -21.58
CA LYS A 79 5.57 15.23 -21.16
C LYS A 79 7.04 15.02 -21.54
N PRO A 80 7.81 16.10 -21.70
CA PRO A 80 9.25 16.01 -22.05
C PRO A 80 10.05 15.07 -21.14
N ALA A 81 9.80 15.09 -19.81
CA ALA A 81 10.47 14.23 -18.86
C ALA A 81 10.20 12.75 -19.15
N SER A 82 8.96 12.36 -19.41
CA SER A 82 8.58 10.97 -19.71
C SER A 82 9.14 10.50 -21.06
N ARG A 83 9.16 11.38 -22.07
CA ARG A 83 9.79 11.09 -23.37
C ARG A 83 11.31 10.87 -23.21
N GLU A 84 11.97 11.64 -22.34
CA GLU A 84 13.40 11.47 -22.05
C GLU A 84 13.68 10.16 -21.30
N ILE A 85 12.82 9.79 -20.34
CA ILE A 85 12.88 8.47 -19.69
C ILE A 85 12.76 7.35 -20.72
N ALA A 86 11.74 7.40 -21.57
CA ALA A 86 11.52 6.41 -22.63
C ALA A 86 12.73 6.30 -23.57
N ARG A 87 13.31 7.44 -23.98
CA ARG A 87 14.52 7.51 -24.80
C ARG A 87 15.73 6.83 -24.12
N LYS A 88 15.98 7.12 -22.85
CA LYS A 88 17.08 6.51 -22.07
C LYS A 88 16.89 5.01 -21.89
N LEU A 89 15.66 4.56 -21.75
CA LEU A 89 15.33 3.13 -21.64
C LEU A 89 15.34 2.39 -22.97
N GLY A 90 15.28 3.10 -24.10
CA GLY A 90 15.19 2.52 -25.43
C GLY A 90 13.82 1.88 -25.73
N ILE A 91 12.75 2.33 -25.06
CA ILE A 91 11.39 1.75 -25.19
C ILE A 91 10.50 2.50 -26.18
N GLY A 92 11.03 3.51 -26.87
CA GLY A 92 10.29 4.29 -27.87
C GLY A 92 9.30 5.27 -27.26
N ASP A 93 8.02 5.03 -27.45
CA ASP A 93 6.92 5.92 -27.05
C ASP A 93 6.33 5.49 -25.69
N ALA A 94 6.48 6.32 -24.67
CA ALA A 94 5.96 6.04 -23.33
C ALA A 94 4.43 5.85 -23.31
N THR A 95 3.70 6.54 -24.19
CA THR A 95 2.23 6.46 -24.31
C THR A 95 1.74 5.12 -24.88
N LYS A 96 2.64 4.27 -25.33
CA LYS A 96 2.35 2.92 -25.90
C LYS A 96 3.06 1.80 -25.17
N ALA A 97 4.02 2.14 -24.30
CA ALA A 97 4.84 1.16 -23.61
C ALA A 97 4.10 0.55 -22.42
N LYS A 98 3.89 -0.77 -22.43
CA LYS A 98 3.16 -1.49 -21.37
C LYS A 98 3.71 -1.14 -19.97
N VAL A 99 5.03 -1.09 -19.80
CA VAL A 99 5.70 -0.79 -18.52
C VAL A 99 5.30 0.59 -17.95
N CYS A 100 4.90 1.53 -18.79
CA CYS A 100 4.37 2.85 -18.38
C CYS A 100 2.85 2.78 -18.17
N LEU A 101 2.15 2.20 -19.16
CA LEU A 101 0.69 2.15 -19.17
C LEU A 101 0.10 1.39 -17.98
N ASP A 102 0.75 0.35 -17.50
CA ASP A 102 0.26 -0.49 -16.39
C ASP A 102 0.02 0.28 -15.07
N CYS A 103 0.62 1.48 -14.92
CA CYS A 103 0.42 2.36 -13.77
C CYS A 103 -0.19 3.72 -14.13
N HIS A 104 -0.09 4.15 -15.40
CA HIS A 104 -0.50 5.48 -15.82
C HIS A 104 -1.84 5.52 -16.58
N THR A 105 -2.47 4.37 -16.76
CA THR A 105 -3.82 4.29 -17.35
C THR A 105 -4.50 2.99 -16.92
N ASP A 106 -5.76 2.88 -17.27
CA ASP A 106 -6.53 1.64 -17.26
C ASP A 106 -6.06 0.76 -18.44
N ASN A 107 -5.01 -0.03 -18.21
CA ASN A 107 -4.32 -0.77 -19.28
C ASN A 107 -4.81 -2.22 -19.41
N ILE A 108 -6.10 -2.37 -19.72
CA ILE A 108 -6.71 -3.68 -19.96
C ILE A 108 -6.55 -4.16 -21.40
N ALA A 109 -6.72 -5.48 -21.60
CA ALA A 109 -6.69 -6.09 -22.93
C ALA A 109 -7.76 -5.48 -23.86
N ALA A 110 -7.46 -5.37 -25.16
CA ALA A 110 -8.37 -4.77 -26.13
C ALA A 110 -9.74 -5.47 -26.17
N SER A 111 -9.80 -6.79 -25.91
CA SER A 111 -11.04 -7.56 -25.85
C SER A 111 -11.92 -7.24 -24.65
N GLN A 112 -11.35 -6.60 -23.61
CA GLN A 112 -12.05 -6.19 -22.40
C GLN A 112 -12.49 -4.71 -22.45
N ARG A 113 -12.23 -4.00 -23.55
CA ARG A 113 -12.59 -2.59 -23.72
C ARG A 113 -14.00 -2.45 -24.30
N GLY A 114 -14.85 -1.68 -23.63
CA GLY A 114 -16.16 -1.28 -24.13
C GLY A 114 -16.06 -0.16 -25.18
N GLU A 115 -17.17 0.18 -25.79
CA GLU A 115 -17.20 1.16 -26.89
C GLU A 115 -16.78 2.57 -26.49
N ARG A 116 -16.97 2.97 -25.23
CA ARG A 116 -16.60 4.29 -24.70
C ARG A 116 -15.26 4.32 -23.98
N PHE A 117 -14.56 3.19 -23.94
CA PHE A 117 -13.29 3.10 -23.28
C PHE A 117 -12.19 3.86 -24.03
N GLN A 118 -11.45 4.69 -23.32
CA GLN A 118 -10.31 5.42 -23.85
C GLN A 118 -9.09 5.28 -22.95
N VAL A 119 -7.98 4.79 -23.49
CA VAL A 119 -6.69 4.70 -22.76
C VAL A 119 -6.23 6.07 -22.26
N SER A 120 -6.58 7.13 -23.00
CA SER A 120 -6.21 8.52 -22.65
C SER A 120 -6.93 9.08 -21.41
N ASP A 121 -7.97 8.41 -20.91
CA ASP A 121 -8.66 8.84 -19.69
C ASP A 121 -7.78 8.67 -18.42
N GLY A 122 -6.62 8.03 -18.55
CA GLY A 122 -5.73 7.78 -17.43
C GLY A 122 -6.24 6.64 -16.52
N VAL A 123 -6.00 6.75 -15.23
CA VAL A 123 -6.51 5.79 -14.23
C VAL A 123 -7.95 6.19 -13.91
N GLY A 124 -8.89 5.56 -14.62
CA GLY A 124 -10.30 5.90 -14.57
C GLY A 124 -11.07 5.20 -13.46
N CYS A 125 -12.40 5.37 -13.49
CA CYS A 125 -13.31 4.84 -12.45
C CYS A 125 -13.15 3.31 -12.27
N GLU A 126 -13.11 2.59 -13.39
CA GLU A 126 -13.08 1.12 -13.39
C GLU A 126 -11.72 0.55 -13.02
N SER A 127 -10.64 1.34 -13.09
CA SER A 127 -9.32 0.95 -12.54
C SER A 127 -9.35 0.74 -11.03
N CYS A 128 -10.34 1.33 -10.33
CA CYS A 128 -10.54 1.17 -8.89
C CYS A 128 -11.80 0.38 -8.56
N HIS A 129 -12.87 0.56 -9.33
CA HIS A 129 -14.18 -0.05 -9.06
C HIS A 129 -14.43 -1.36 -9.79
N GLY A 130 -13.49 -1.79 -10.66
CA GLY A 130 -13.63 -2.99 -11.50
C GLY A 130 -14.49 -2.76 -12.73
N GLY A 131 -14.31 -3.62 -13.76
CA GLY A 131 -15.04 -3.56 -15.02
C GLY A 131 -16.56 -3.57 -14.82
N ALA A 132 -17.23 -2.53 -15.35
CA ALA A 132 -18.62 -2.23 -15.01
C ALA A 132 -19.67 -3.00 -15.83
N GLU A 133 -19.26 -3.84 -16.79
CA GLU A 133 -20.16 -4.54 -17.72
C GLU A 133 -21.35 -5.22 -17.01
N GLN A 134 -21.11 -5.86 -15.85
CA GLN A 134 -22.14 -6.64 -15.18
C GLN A 134 -22.89 -5.88 -14.08
N TRP A 135 -22.30 -4.85 -13.50
CA TRP A 135 -22.87 -4.16 -12.35
C TRP A 135 -23.37 -2.73 -12.64
N LEU A 136 -23.03 -2.12 -13.79
CA LEU A 136 -23.37 -0.73 -14.09
C LEU A 136 -24.87 -0.43 -13.89
N ASN A 137 -25.74 -1.23 -14.47
CA ASN A 137 -27.19 -1.03 -14.34
C ASN A 137 -27.73 -1.45 -12.97
N ALA A 138 -27.12 -2.50 -12.38
CA ALA A 138 -27.59 -3.06 -11.11
C ALA A 138 -27.33 -2.08 -9.95
N HIS A 139 -26.15 -1.42 -9.88
CA HIS A 139 -25.82 -0.53 -8.77
C HIS A 139 -26.68 0.75 -8.73
N ALA A 140 -27.30 1.14 -9.83
CA ALA A 140 -28.20 2.28 -9.90
C ALA A 140 -29.62 1.95 -9.36
N ASP A 141 -29.98 0.69 -9.22
CA ASP A 141 -31.24 0.28 -8.62
C ASP A 141 -31.13 0.24 -7.08
N LYS A 142 -31.87 1.14 -6.42
CA LYS A 142 -31.91 1.24 -4.95
C LYS A 142 -32.33 -0.04 -4.22
N LYS A 143 -32.90 -1.02 -4.93
CA LYS A 143 -33.31 -2.33 -4.37
C LYS A 143 -32.18 -3.35 -4.37
N VAL A 144 -31.11 -3.10 -5.12
CA VAL A 144 -29.94 -4.01 -5.21
C VAL A 144 -29.00 -3.71 -4.07
N ALA A 145 -28.70 -4.72 -3.25
CA ALA A 145 -27.76 -4.57 -2.15
C ALA A 145 -26.32 -4.40 -2.66
N HIS A 146 -25.47 -3.72 -1.88
CA HIS A 146 -24.04 -3.55 -2.22
C HIS A 146 -23.34 -4.91 -2.44
N ALA A 147 -23.67 -5.92 -1.61
CA ALA A 147 -23.13 -7.28 -1.76
C ALA A 147 -23.44 -7.91 -3.13
N ASP A 148 -24.61 -7.63 -3.70
CA ASP A 148 -24.96 -8.14 -5.03
C ASP A 148 -24.15 -7.47 -6.14
N ASN A 149 -23.78 -6.20 -5.96
CA ASN A 149 -22.89 -5.50 -6.89
C ASN A 149 -21.46 -6.06 -6.81
N LEU A 150 -20.96 -6.36 -5.61
CA LEU A 150 -19.68 -7.05 -5.43
C LEU A 150 -19.69 -8.44 -6.10
N ALA A 151 -20.79 -9.20 -5.96
CA ALA A 151 -20.94 -10.49 -6.62
C ALA A 151 -20.96 -10.39 -8.17
N LYS A 152 -21.30 -9.21 -8.72
CA LYS A 152 -21.26 -8.90 -10.16
C LYS A 152 -19.91 -8.32 -10.63
N GLY A 153 -18.91 -8.30 -9.76
CA GLY A 153 -17.55 -7.86 -10.11
C GLY A 153 -17.22 -6.41 -9.77
N MET A 154 -18.09 -5.68 -9.04
CA MET A 154 -17.68 -4.41 -8.44
C MET A 154 -16.56 -4.68 -7.42
N TYR A 155 -15.45 -3.94 -7.52
CA TYR A 155 -14.32 -4.15 -6.63
C TYR A 155 -14.57 -3.55 -5.23
N PRO A 156 -14.29 -4.27 -4.13
CA PRO A 156 -14.62 -3.85 -2.77
C PRO A 156 -13.62 -2.82 -2.21
N THR A 157 -13.63 -1.59 -2.73
CA THR A 157 -12.73 -0.51 -2.30
C THR A 157 -12.93 -0.07 -0.84
N SER A 158 -14.05 -0.43 -0.22
CA SER A 158 -14.29 -0.19 1.22
C SER A 158 -13.60 -1.22 2.13
N ASP A 159 -13.20 -2.38 1.61
CA ASP A 159 -12.40 -3.35 2.35
C ASP A 159 -10.95 -2.85 2.42
N PRO A 160 -10.37 -2.64 3.63
CA PRO A 160 -9.05 -2.05 3.77
C PRO A 160 -7.93 -2.89 3.14
N LEU A 161 -8.02 -4.23 3.20
CA LEU A 161 -7.02 -5.10 2.61
C LEU A 161 -7.10 -5.08 1.07
N ARG A 162 -8.30 -5.15 0.51
CA ARG A 162 -8.50 -5.07 -0.94
C ARG A 162 -8.09 -3.72 -1.49
N ARG A 163 -8.45 -2.63 -0.81
CA ARG A 163 -8.01 -1.28 -1.20
C ARG A 163 -6.49 -1.15 -1.15
N ALA A 164 -5.84 -1.64 -0.10
CA ALA A 164 -4.37 -1.63 -0.02
C ALA A 164 -3.74 -2.41 -1.18
N GLN A 165 -4.22 -3.61 -1.49
CA GLN A 165 -3.73 -4.42 -2.62
C GLN A 165 -3.88 -3.69 -3.96
N LEU A 166 -4.99 -2.99 -4.16
CA LEU A 166 -5.25 -2.20 -5.36
C LEU A 166 -4.27 -1.03 -5.49
N CYS A 167 -4.28 -0.12 -4.52
CA CYS A 167 -3.49 1.12 -4.58
C CYS A 167 -1.98 0.83 -4.64
N LEU A 168 -1.50 -0.08 -3.78
CA LEU A 168 -0.08 -0.39 -3.69
C LEU A 168 0.42 -1.24 -4.86
N GLY A 169 -0.48 -1.82 -5.66
CA GLY A 169 -0.13 -2.48 -6.91
C GLY A 169 0.57 -1.57 -7.91
N CYS A 170 0.24 -0.27 -7.91
CA CYS A 170 0.93 0.75 -8.71
C CYS A 170 1.88 1.59 -7.87
N HIS A 171 1.47 2.03 -6.67
CA HIS A 171 2.22 2.98 -5.85
C HIS A 171 3.45 2.39 -5.13
N MET A 172 3.52 1.06 -4.97
CA MET A 172 4.70 0.35 -4.47
C MET A 172 5.21 -0.70 -5.47
N GLY A 173 4.39 -1.00 -6.49
CA GLY A 173 4.68 -2.00 -7.50
C GLY A 173 4.41 -3.43 -7.05
N THR A 174 4.39 -4.32 -8.03
CA THR A 174 4.28 -5.79 -7.87
C THR A 174 5.33 -6.45 -8.75
N ARG A 175 5.41 -7.80 -8.76
CA ARG A 175 6.31 -8.52 -9.68
C ARG A 175 6.09 -8.16 -11.16
N ASP A 176 4.85 -7.84 -11.54
CA ASP A 176 4.47 -7.53 -12.92
C ASP A 176 4.52 -6.03 -13.24
N ARG A 177 4.62 -5.18 -12.22
CA ARG A 177 4.62 -3.71 -12.29
C ARG A 177 5.81 -3.12 -11.51
N MET A 178 7.00 -3.66 -11.72
CA MET A 178 8.20 -3.24 -10.99
C MET A 178 8.83 -2.00 -11.63
N ILE A 179 9.01 -0.95 -10.82
CA ILE A 179 9.84 0.21 -11.18
C ILE A 179 11.28 -0.12 -10.79
N THR A 180 12.03 -0.68 -11.74
CA THR A 180 13.40 -1.14 -11.54
C THR A 180 14.37 0.02 -11.31
N HIS A 181 15.53 -0.27 -10.73
CA HIS A 181 16.61 0.72 -10.57
C HIS A 181 17.02 1.36 -11.91
N ARG A 182 16.95 0.60 -13.03
CA ARG A 182 17.19 1.13 -14.37
C ARG A 182 16.15 2.19 -14.77
N ILE A 183 14.87 1.98 -14.44
CA ILE A 183 13.78 2.93 -14.74
C ILE A 183 13.98 4.20 -13.89
N MET A 184 14.32 4.05 -12.60
CA MET A 184 14.64 5.17 -11.73
C MET A 184 15.88 5.92 -12.20
N GLY A 185 16.94 5.21 -12.61
CA GLY A 185 18.15 5.80 -13.20
C GLY A 185 17.89 6.54 -14.50
N ALA A 186 16.84 6.21 -15.25
CA ALA A 186 16.40 6.96 -16.42
C ALA A 186 15.70 8.28 -16.05
N GLY A 187 15.22 8.43 -14.81
CA GLY A 187 14.61 9.65 -14.29
C GLY A 187 13.21 9.49 -13.69
N HIS A 188 12.68 8.27 -13.60
CA HIS A 188 11.42 8.04 -12.90
C HIS A 188 11.60 8.26 -11.40
N PRO A 189 10.68 8.96 -10.72
CA PRO A 189 10.73 9.14 -9.28
C PRO A 189 10.75 7.81 -8.51
N ARG A 190 11.35 7.82 -7.32
CA ARG A 190 11.19 6.74 -6.35
C ARG A 190 9.71 6.56 -6.00
N LEU A 191 9.28 5.30 -5.90
CA LEU A 191 7.97 5.01 -5.32
C LEU A 191 8.06 5.19 -3.81
N SER A 192 7.35 6.19 -3.29
CA SER A 192 7.17 6.44 -1.86
C SER A 192 5.70 6.72 -1.64
N PHE A 193 5.05 5.87 -0.87
CA PHE A 193 3.61 5.96 -0.68
C PHE A 193 3.22 5.37 0.69
N GLU A 194 2.21 5.96 1.30
CA GLU A 194 1.55 5.46 2.48
C GLU A 194 0.04 5.67 2.32
N LEU A 195 -0.74 4.61 2.57
CA LEU A 195 -2.12 4.54 2.12
C LEU A 195 -3.04 5.57 2.78
N ASP A 196 -2.93 5.78 4.08
CA ASP A 196 -3.80 6.71 4.83
C ASP A 196 -3.49 8.17 4.47
N THR A 197 -2.24 8.59 4.64
CA THR A 197 -1.79 9.97 4.36
C THR A 197 -2.12 10.37 2.92
N PHE A 198 -1.77 9.54 1.94
CA PHE A 198 -1.98 9.87 0.53
C PHE A 198 -3.46 9.82 0.10
N THR A 199 -4.31 9.04 0.77
CA THR A 199 -5.76 9.07 0.54
C THR A 199 -6.34 10.47 0.84
N TRP A 200 -5.80 11.16 1.86
CA TRP A 200 -6.31 12.45 2.32
C TRP A 200 -5.56 13.67 1.78
N LEU A 201 -4.44 13.49 1.06
CA LEU A 201 -3.73 14.62 0.41
C LEU A 201 -4.53 15.22 -0.76
N GLY A 202 -5.39 14.44 -1.39
CA GLY A 202 -6.31 14.87 -2.45
C GLY A 202 -7.71 15.16 -1.92
N ARG A 203 -8.57 15.68 -2.78
CA ARG A 203 -10.00 15.78 -2.50
C ARG A 203 -10.66 14.42 -2.79
N PRO A 204 -11.13 13.68 -1.78
CA PRO A 204 -11.84 12.44 -2.02
C PRO A 204 -13.16 12.72 -2.77
N HIS A 205 -13.53 11.80 -3.64
CA HIS A 205 -14.81 11.83 -4.36
C HIS A 205 -15.92 11.06 -3.61
N TYR A 206 -15.79 10.95 -2.29
CA TYR A 206 -16.77 10.33 -1.41
C TYR A 206 -16.78 11.02 -0.04
N VAL A 207 -17.85 10.82 0.70
CA VAL A 207 -18.01 11.30 2.08
C VAL A 207 -18.22 10.10 2.99
N ILE A 208 -17.54 10.10 4.14
CA ILE A 208 -17.75 9.12 5.19
C ILE A 208 -18.77 9.72 6.15
N ASP A 209 -20.04 9.45 5.90
CA ASP A 209 -21.17 9.86 6.70
C ASP A 209 -21.84 8.66 7.39
N GLU A 210 -22.92 8.90 8.13
CA GLU A 210 -23.64 7.83 8.83
C GLU A 210 -24.19 6.76 7.88
N ASP A 211 -24.63 7.14 6.69
CA ASP A 211 -25.09 6.20 5.67
C ASP A 211 -23.93 5.33 5.13
N TRP A 212 -22.77 5.95 4.91
CA TRP A 212 -21.57 5.22 4.50
C TRP A 212 -21.17 4.18 5.56
N ILE A 213 -21.12 4.59 6.83
CA ILE A 213 -20.77 3.73 7.97
C ILE A 213 -21.78 2.59 8.11
N ALA A 214 -23.08 2.89 8.01
CA ALA A 214 -24.14 1.86 8.11
C ALA A 214 -24.05 0.80 7.01
N ARG A 215 -23.62 1.15 5.81
CA ARG A 215 -23.53 0.23 4.67
C ARG A 215 -22.18 -0.48 4.52
N LYS A 216 -21.09 0.14 4.95
CA LYS A 216 -19.72 -0.31 4.65
C LYS A 216 -18.87 -0.55 5.90
N GLY A 217 -19.37 -0.20 7.06
CA GLY A 217 -18.65 -0.32 8.33
C GLY A 217 -17.85 0.92 8.69
N ASP A 218 -17.20 0.87 9.83
CA ASP A 218 -16.43 1.98 10.40
C ASP A 218 -15.15 2.26 9.61
N TRP A 219 -14.87 3.54 9.41
CA TRP A 219 -13.62 4.00 8.82
C TRP A 219 -12.56 4.21 9.92
N ASN A 220 -11.34 3.74 9.65
CA ASN A 220 -10.23 3.94 10.57
C ASN A 220 -8.91 4.12 9.79
N GLY A 221 -8.35 5.33 9.77
CA GLY A 221 -7.12 5.66 9.05
C GLY A 221 -5.92 4.85 9.52
N VAL A 222 -5.78 4.63 10.84
CA VAL A 222 -4.70 3.76 11.36
C VAL A 222 -4.81 2.33 10.86
N ARG A 223 -6.03 1.80 10.71
CA ARG A 223 -6.24 0.48 10.12
C ARG A 223 -5.79 0.44 8.67
N ASP A 224 -6.09 1.49 7.90
CA ASP A 224 -5.66 1.60 6.50
C ASP A 224 -4.14 1.70 6.38
N TRP A 225 -3.52 2.56 7.20
CA TRP A 225 -2.08 2.62 7.33
C TRP A 225 -1.48 1.26 7.69
N ALA A 226 -1.99 0.61 8.72
CA ALA A 226 -1.48 -0.66 9.23
C ALA A 226 -1.54 -1.79 8.20
N VAL A 227 -2.69 -1.95 7.54
CA VAL A 227 -2.88 -2.93 6.46
C VAL A 227 -2.01 -2.58 5.25
N GLY A 228 -1.92 -1.28 4.92
CA GLY A 228 -1.05 -0.77 3.86
C GLY A 228 0.42 -1.15 4.05
N GLN A 229 0.94 -1.05 5.28
CA GLN A 229 2.31 -1.47 5.61
C GLN A 229 2.52 -2.98 5.37
N GLY A 230 1.56 -3.82 5.77
CA GLY A 230 1.60 -5.26 5.54
C GLY A 230 1.61 -5.62 4.06
N VAL A 231 0.73 -4.99 3.26
CA VAL A 231 0.66 -5.22 1.81
C VAL A 231 1.90 -4.70 1.09
N ALA A 232 2.43 -3.52 1.45
CA ALA A 232 3.67 -3.00 0.88
C ALA A 232 4.86 -3.93 1.15
N ALA A 233 4.95 -4.47 2.37
CA ALA A 233 5.96 -5.47 2.72
C ALA A 233 5.78 -6.77 1.91
N ASP A 234 4.54 -7.27 1.75
CA ASP A 234 4.27 -8.46 0.94
C ASP A 234 4.63 -8.25 -0.53
N ASN A 235 4.33 -7.09 -1.12
CA ASN A 235 4.70 -6.76 -2.49
C ASN A 235 6.22 -6.81 -2.72
N LEU A 236 7.02 -6.26 -1.80
CA LEU A 236 8.49 -6.35 -1.87
C LEU A 236 8.97 -7.78 -1.79
N LEU A 237 8.44 -8.56 -0.84
CA LEU A 237 8.79 -9.97 -0.67
C LEU A 237 8.35 -10.80 -1.88
N ASP A 238 7.18 -10.51 -2.47
CA ASP A 238 6.71 -11.16 -3.69
C ASP A 238 7.68 -10.96 -4.86
N GLN A 239 8.14 -9.73 -5.05
CA GLN A 239 9.16 -9.39 -6.04
C GLN A 239 10.45 -10.17 -5.81
N LEU A 240 10.92 -10.32 -4.56
CA LEU A 240 12.09 -11.15 -4.23
C LEU A 240 11.90 -12.64 -4.56
N THR A 241 10.67 -13.15 -4.56
CA THR A 241 10.40 -14.55 -4.90
C THR A 241 10.36 -14.81 -6.40
N ASP A 242 10.25 -13.77 -7.23
CA ASP A 242 10.27 -13.92 -8.69
C ASP A 242 11.71 -14.10 -9.20
N ALA A 243 11.98 -15.28 -9.72
CA ALA A 243 13.31 -15.64 -10.18
C ALA A 243 13.81 -14.84 -11.40
N LYS A 244 12.92 -14.14 -12.11
CA LYS A 244 13.27 -13.36 -13.32
C LYS A 244 13.27 -11.86 -13.02
N ALA A 245 12.15 -11.31 -12.55
CA ALA A 245 12.00 -9.88 -12.34
C ALA A 245 12.75 -9.40 -11.08
N GLY A 246 12.74 -10.18 -10.02
CA GLY A 246 13.36 -9.81 -8.74
C GLY A 246 14.88 -9.98 -8.66
N TRP A 247 15.55 -10.43 -9.75
CA TRP A 247 16.98 -10.76 -9.69
C TRP A 247 17.75 -10.31 -10.92
N GLN A 248 18.95 -9.79 -10.68
CA GLN A 248 19.98 -9.48 -11.69
C GLN A 248 21.16 -10.43 -11.50
N GLY A 249 21.08 -11.61 -12.12
CA GLY A 249 22.06 -12.67 -11.90
C GLY A 249 21.99 -13.24 -10.48
N ILE A 250 23.04 -13.04 -9.70
CA ILE A 250 23.13 -13.52 -8.29
C ILE A 250 22.62 -12.50 -7.27
N PHE A 251 22.36 -11.27 -7.69
CA PHE A 251 21.90 -10.20 -6.81
C PHE A 251 20.39 -9.95 -6.98
N PRO A 252 19.65 -9.64 -5.91
CA PRO A 252 18.33 -9.04 -6.03
C PRO A 252 18.36 -7.79 -6.91
N GLU A 253 17.24 -7.48 -7.58
CA GLU A 253 17.09 -6.24 -8.29
C GLU A 253 17.36 -5.05 -7.35
N LEU A 254 18.14 -4.07 -7.81
CA LEU A 254 18.70 -3.05 -6.92
C LEU A 254 17.64 -2.18 -6.24
N VAL A 255 16.46 -2.01 -6.84
CA VAL A 255 15.35 -1.27 -6.24
C VAL A 255 14.83 -1.92 -4.95
N LEU A 256 15.07 -3.22 -4.76
CA LEU A 256 14.64 -3.94 -3.55
C LEU A 256 15.54 -3.68 -2.34
N PHE A 257 16.70 -3.07 -2.57
CA PHE A 257 17.56 -2.62 -1.49
C PHE A 257 17.18 -1.21 -1.01
N ASN A 258 17.58 -0.89 0.21
CA ASN A 258 17.45 0.46 0.72
C ASN A 258 18.34 1.42 -0.07
N CYS A 259 17.75 2.45 -0.65
CA CYS A 259 18.45 3.42 -1.50
C CYS A 259 19.64 4.06 -0.77
N TYR A 260 19.48 4.41 0.50
CA TYR A 260 20.48 5.08 1.30
C TYR A 260 21.58 4.14 1.83
N ALA A 261 21.44 2.84 1.62
CA ALA A 261 22.55 1.90 1.85
C ALA A 261 23.70 2.14 0.84
N CYS A 262 23.35 2.62 -0.37
CA CYS A 262 24.32 2.94 -1.43
C CYS A 262 24.40 4.45 -1.72
N HIS A 263 23.27 5.14 -1.84
CA HIS A 263 23.18 6.57 -2.13
C HIS A 263 23.30 7.41 -0.85
N LYS A 264 24.51 7.63 -0.38
CA LYS A 264 24.83 8.40 0.83
C LYS A 264 26.10 9.23 0.63
N ARG A 265 26.31 10.24 1.48
CA ARG A 265 27.54 11.01 1.45
C ARG A 265 28.70 10.13 1.90
N MET A 266 29.86 10.28 1.29
CA MET A 266 31.09 9.58 1.69
C MET A 266 31.53 9.93 3.12
N SER A 267 31.14 11.10 3.62
CA SER A 267 31.41 11.55 4.98
C SER A 267 30.50 10.92 6.04
N ASP A 268 29.39 10.29 5.63
CA ASP A 268 28.41 9.76 6.56
C ASP A 268 28.94 8.48 7.21
N LYS A 269 29.10 8.50 8.53
CA LYS A 269 29.53 7.37 9.35
C LYS A 269 28.38 6.34 9.53
N SER A 270 27.68 6.02 8.44
CA SER A 270 26.51 5.12 8.45
C SER A 270 26.88 3.60 8.40
N TRP A 271 28.13 3.28 8.71
CA TRP A 271 28.67 1.92 8.66
C TRP A 271 28.38 1.06 9.89
N GLY A 272 27.82 1.65 10.95
CA GLY A 272 27.50 0.91 12.16
C GLY A 272 26.47 -0.20 11.90
N PRO A 273 26.49 -1.29 12.66
CA PRO A 273 25.48 -2.34 12.57
C PRO A 273 24.12 -1.76 12.95
N ARG A 274 23.06 -2.22 12.27
CA ARG A 274 21.67 -1.95 12.62
C ARG A 274 21.09 -3.21 13.27
N GLN A 275 20.63 -3.08 14.51
CA GLN A 275 20.17 -4.23 15.28
C GLN A 275 18.94 -4.91 14.67
N GLY A 276 18.03 -4.13 14.10
CA GLY A 276 16.83 -4.62 13.44
C GLY A 276 17.09 -5.56 12.25
N THR A 277 18.21 -5.38 11.52
CA THR A 277 18.55 -6.24 10.38
C THR A 277 19.43 -7.44 10.76
N GLY A 278 20.20 -7.34 11.85
CA GLY A 278 21.19 -8.35 12.21
C GLY A 278 22.38 -8.45 11.26
N LEU A 279 22.56 -7.49 10.33
CA LEU A 279 23.68 -7.42 9.40
C LEU A 279 24.88 -6.71 10.03
N GLY A 280 26.08 -7.12 9.63
CA GLY A 280 27.32 -6.45 10.00
C GLY A 280 27.48 -5.07 9.38
N PRO A 281 28.51 -4.31 9.79
CA PRO A 281 28.81 -3.01 9.22
C PRO A 281 29.07 -3.10 7.70
N GLY A 282 28.56 -2.13 6.94
CA GLY A 282 28.83 -2.01 5.50
C GLY A 282 28.07 -2.97 4.60
N VAL A 283 27.32 -3.94 5.13
CA VAL A 283 26.48 -4.83 4.31
C VAL A 283 25.25 -4.09 3.83
N VAL A 284 24.98 -4.16 2.52
CA VAL A 284 23.79 -3.56 1.91
C VAL A 284 22.56 -4.34 2.35
N ARG A 285 21.53 -3.62 2.83
CA ARG A 285 20.29 -4.22 3.31
C ARG A 285 19.15 -4.02 2.32
N LEU A 286 18.20 -4.96 2.33
CA LEU A 286 16.93 -4.77 1.65
C LEU A 286 16.16 -3.57 2.25
N ASN A 287 15.22 -3.00 1.49
CA ASN A 287 14.31 -2.00 2.01
C ASN A 287 13.27 -2.68 2.92
N ASP A 288 13.56 -2.70 4.21
CA ASP A 288 12.73 -3.34 5.23
C ASP A 288 11.80 -2.34 5.96
N THR A 289 11.66 -1.15 5.44
CA THR A 289 10.91 -0.05 6.06
C THR A 289 9.48 -0.46 6.40
N ASN A 290 8.76 -1.04 5.44
CA ASN A 290 7.38 -1.48 5.66
C ASN A 290 7.28 -2.68 6.62
N LEU A 291 8.26 -3.60 6.61
CA LEU A 291 8.35 -4.67 7.61
C LEU A 291 8.54 -4.10 9.02
N SER A 292 9.37 -3.07 9.17
CA SER A 292 9.58 -2.38 10.45
C SER A 292 8.30 -1.69 10.92
N MET A 293 7.61 -0.94 10.06
CA MET A 293 6.34 -0.30 10.39
C MET A 293 5.27 -1.33 10.75
N TYR A 294 5.15 -2.41 9.99
CA TYR A 294 4.20 -3.49 10.28
C TYR A 294 4.50 -4.20 11.60
N ARG A 295 5.76 -4.28 12.01
CA ARG A 295 6.15 -4.78 13.34
C ARG A 295 5.60 -3.90 14.47
N HIS A 296 5.61 -2.58 14.31
CA HIS A 296 5.00 -1.66 15.29
C HIS A 296 3.49 -1.89 15.40
N VAL A 297 2.81 -2.15 14.29
CA VAL A 297 1.40 -2.55 14.28
C VAL A 297 1.20 -3.84 15.06
N LEU A 298 1.99 -4.87 14.75
CA LEU A 298 1.89 -6.17 15.43
C LEU A 298 2.22 -6.06 16.93
N ALA A 299 3.07 -5.14 17.36
CA ALA A 299 3.32 -4.92 18.80
C ALA A 299 2.04 -4.57 19.58
N ALA A 300 1.07 -3.91 18.92
CA ALA A 300 -0.23 -3.59 19.51
C ALA A 300 -1.26 -4.73 19.34
N VAL A 301 -1.19 -5.49 18.24
CA VAL A 301 -2.19 -6.51 17.90
C VAL A 301 -1.83 -7.90 18.46
N ASP A 302 -0.56 -8.28 18.34
CA ASP A 302 -0.01 -9.58 18.73
C ASP A 302 1.50 -9.45 18.97
N LYS A 303 1.89 -9.21 20.21
CA LYS A 303 3.29 -9.04 20.61
C LYS A 303 4.19 -10.22 20.25
N GLY A 304 3.65 -11.45 20.27
CA GLY A 304 4.39 -12.64 19.87
C GLY A 304 4.70 -12.63 18.37
N ALA A 305 3.71 -12.26 17.55
CA ALA A 305 3.90 -12.10 16.11
C ALA A 305 4.88 -10.96 15.77
N ALA A 306 4.88 -9.86 16.52
CA ALA A 306 5.84 -8.77 16.34
C ALA A 306 7.28 -9.25 16.55
N GLN A 307 7.54 -10.04 17.59
CA GLN A 307 8.85 -10.61 17.85
C GLN A 307 9.27 -11.62 16.77
N GLN A 308 8.35 -12.47 16.35
CA GLN A 308 8.60 -13.41 15.24
C GLN A 308 8.91 -12.69 13.93
N LEU A 309 8.19 -11.60 13.62
CA LEU A 309 8.45 -10.79 12.43
C LEU A 309 9.88 -10.23 12.44
N LEU A 310 10.32 -9.69 13.58
CA LEU A 310 11.69 -9.18 13.73
C LEU A 310 12.73 -10.28 13.47
N GLU A 311 12.53 -11.47 14.03
CA GLU A 311 13.44 -12.61 13.84
C GLU A 311 13.49 -13.09 12.39
N GLN A 312 12.33 -13.15 11.72
CA GLN A 312 12.27 -13.53 10.32
C GLN A 312 12.85 -12.45 9.39
N THR A 313 12.66 -11.16 9.71
CA THR A 313 13.32 -10.05 9.00
C THR A 313 14.84 -10.15 9.10
N ARG A 314 15.37 -10.44 10.28
CA ARG A 314 16.81 -10.72 10.48
C ARG A 314 17.27 -11.94 9.68
N ALA A 315 16.47 -13.00 9.66
CA ALA A 315 16.77 -14.20 8.87
C ALA A 315 16.81 -13.90 7.38
N LEU A 316 15.86 -13.11 6.85
CA LEU A 316 15.84 -12.64 5.47
C LEU A 316 17.13 -11.88 5.13
N HIS A 317 17.50 -10.91 5.95
CA HIS A 317 18.73 -10.13 5.72
C HIS A 317 19.99 -10.99 5.74
N ARG A 318 20.11 -11.96 6.64
CA ARG A 318 21.25 -12.92 6.62
C ARG A 318 21.23 -13.75 5.34
N ALA A 319 20.07 -14.23 4.93
CA ALA A 319 19.92 -15.03 3.71
C ALA A 319 20.41 -14.32 2.46
N THR A 320 20.30 -12.96 2.38
CA THR A 320 20.84 -12.18 1.25
C THR A 320 22.37 -12.27 1.12
N THR A 321 23.08 -12.62 2.19
CA THR A 321 24.53 -12.81 2.18
C THR A 321 24.93 -14.27 1.95
N GLU A 322 23.99 -15.19 1.95
CA GLU A 322 24.25 -16.63 1.78
C GLU A 322 24.02 -17.08 0.32
N SER A 323 22.78 -16.96 -0.16
CA SER A 323 22.42 -17.36 -1.52
C SER A 323 21.07 -16.81 -1.94
N ARG A 324 20.83 -16.87 -3.26
CA ARG A 324 19.52 -16.56 -3.86
C ARG A 324 18.41 -17.46 -3.32
N ASP A 325 18.66 -18.77 -3.27
CA ASP A 325 17.64 -19.74 -2.85
C ASP A 325 17.29 -19.55 -1.36
N ALA A 326 18.29 -19.29 -0.50
CA ALA A 326 18.07 -18.96 0.90
C ALA A 326 17.23 -17.69 1.05
N THR A 327 17.52 -16.64 0.25
CA THR A 327 16.76 -15.38 0.26
C THR A 327 15.29 -15.60 -0.18
N ILE A 328 15.07 -16.35 -1.25
CA ILE A 328 13.72 -16.68 -1.74
C ILE A 328 12.96 -17.50 -0.67
N ALA A 329 13.59 -18.47 -0.03
CA ALA A 329 12.98 -19.27 1.03
C ALA A 329 12.57 -18.42 2.24
N ALA A 330 13.45 -17.51 2.67
CA ALA A 330 13.17 -16.58 3.77
C ALA A 330 12.05 -15.60 3.41
N ALA A 331 12.03 -15.06 2.18
CA ALA A 331 10.97 -14.19 1.70
C ALA A 331 9.61 -14.90 1.67
N LYS A 332 9.54 -16.14 1.18
CA LYS A 332 8.31 -16.95 1.20
C LYS A 332 7.78 -17.19 2.62
N LYS A 333 8.66 -17.44 3.58
CA LYS A 333 8.29 -17.63 4.98
C LYS A 333 7.68 -16.36 5.58
N LEU A 334 8.28 -15.20 5.32
CA LEU A 334 7.74 -13.91 5.74
C LEU A 334 6.38 -13.63 5.09
N ARG A 335 6.21 -13.90 3.80
CA ARG A 335 4.92 -13.76 3.10
C ARG A 335 3.81 -14.59 3.73
N SER A 336 4.09 -15.85 4.09
CA SER A 336 3.13 -16.68 4.82
C SER A 336 2.70 -16.02 6.13
N MET A 337 3.66 -15.52 6.91
CA MET A 337 3.40 -14.85 8.18
C MET A 337 2.57 -13.55 8.00
N LEU A 338 2.87 -12.75 6.98
CA LEU A 338 2.08 -11.57 6.65
C LEU A 338 0.64 -11.96 6.26
N GLY A 339 0.48 -12.96 5.38
CA GLY A 339 -0.83 -13.46 4.96
C GLY A 339 -1.70 -13.94 6.12
N GLU A 340 -1.11 -14.57 7.14
CA GLU A 340 -1.80 -15.02 8.35
C GLU A 340 -2.17 -13.86 9.30
N SER A 341 -1.34 -12.82 9.36
CA SER A 341 -1.52 -11.71 10.30
C SER A 341 -2.38 -10.57 9.76
N MET A 342 -2.33 -10.26 8.46
CA MET A 342 -3.05 -9.13 7.86
C MET A 342 -4.57 -9.16 8.09
N PRO A 343 -5.29 -10.30 7.99
CA PRO A 343 -6.71 -10.32 8.32
C PRO A 343 -7.01 -9.95 9.78
N ARG A 344 -6.12 -10.34 10.72
CA ARG A 344 -6.25 -9.98 12.14
C ARG A 344 -6.03 -8.49 12.36
N VAL A 345 -5.05 -7.91 11.68
CA VAL A 345 -4.79 -6.45 11.70
C VAL A 345 -5.97 -5.69 11.10
N ALA A 346 -6.52 -6.15 9.97
CA ALA A 346 -7.68 -5.53 9.34
C ALA A 346 -8.95 -5.55 10.23
N ALA A 347 -9.09 -6.57 11.07
CA ALA A 347 -10.21 -6.72 12.01
C ALA A 347 -9.96 -6.06 13.38
N HIS A 348 -8.72 -5.59 13.65
CA HIS A 348 -8.37 -5.04 14.96
C HIS A 348 -9.02 -3.68 15.19
N GLN A 349 -9.48 -3.46 16.44
CA GLN A 349 -9.96 -2.16 16.92
C GLN A 349 -8.79 -1.37 17.50
N PHE A 350 -8.33 -0.36 16.77
CA PHE A 350 -7.21 0.48 17.21
C PHE A 350 -7.69 1.51 18.24
N ASP A 351 -7.83 1.06 19.48
CA ASP A 351 -8.18 1.90 20.62
C ASP A 351 -6.97 2.74 21.12
N ALA A 352 -7.20 3.60 22.09
CA ALA A 352 -6.16 4.47 22.64
C ALA A 352 -4.96 3.69 23.20
N ALA A 353 -5.15 2.48 23.73
CA ALA A 353 -4.07 1.65 24.23
C ALA A 353 -3.20 1.13 23.06
N SER A 354 -3.82 0.64 21.99
CA SER A 354 -3.15 0.22 20.76
C SER A 354 -2.36 1.36 20.12
N LEU A 355 -2.97 2.55 20.03
CA LEU A 355 -2.33 3.75 19.47
C LEU A 355 -1.10 4.16 20.28
N ASN A 356 -1.19 4.12 21.61
CA ASN A 356 -0.06 4.39 22.49
C ASN A 356 1.08 3.39 22.33
N ILE A 357 0.78 2.09 22.18
CA ILE A 357 1.81 1.06 21.95
C ILE A 357 2.55 1.33 20.64
N ILE A 358 1.82 1.62 19.55
CA ILE A 358 2.42 1.91 18.24
C ILE A 358 3.36 3.11 18.33
N LEU A 359 2.89 4.23 18.86
CA LEU A 359 3.68 5.47 18.94
C LEU A 359 4.90 5.31 19.86
N ALA A 360 4.76 4.59 20.97
CA ALA A 360 5.88 4.32 21.88
C ALA A 360 6.93 3.40 21.24
N ASP A 361 6.53 2.40 20.47
CA ASP A 361 7.47 1.48 19.83
C ASP A 361 8.21 2.17 18.66
N ILE A 362 7.54 3.06 17.92
CA ILE A 362 8.16 3.94 16.90
C ILE A 362 9.21 4.85 17.56
N GLU A 363 8.85 5.51 18.66
CA GLU A 363 9.81 6.36 19.39
C GLU A 363 11.01 5.56 19.90
N ALA A 364 10.77 4.40 20.49
CA ALA A 364 11.83 3.54 20.98
C ALA A 364 12.79 3.09 19.86
N ASP A 365 12.29 2.75 18.67
CA ASP A 365 13.12 2.43 17.52
C ASP A 365 13.91 3.65 17.02
N ALA A 366 13.30 4.83 17.01
CA ALA A 366 13.99 6.06 16.68
C ALA A 366 15.19 6.28 17.62
N GLN A 367 14.98 6.15 18.94
CA GLN A 367 16.05 6.34 19.94
C GLN A 367 17.16 5.28 19.83
N ARG A 368 16.82 4.05 19.44
CA ARG A 368 17.82 2.99 19.15
C ARG A 368 18.56 3.21 17.83
N GLY A 369 18.15 4.20 17.01
CA GLY A 369 18.77 4.49 15.72
C GLY A 369 18.40 3.46 14.65
N GLU A 370 17.21 2.88 14.69
CA GLU A 370 16.72 1.98 13.65
C GLU A 370 16.31 2.75 12.39
N PHE A 371 15.82 3.98 12.50
CA PHE A 371 15.53 4.87 11.36
C PHE A 371 16.79 5.63 10.94
N ARG A 372 17.72 4.92 10.28
CA ARG A 372 19.01 5.47 9.85
C ARG A 372 18.98 6.12 8.48
N ASP A 373 17.87 6.08 7.82
CA ASP A 373 17.69 6.59 6.47
C ASP A 373 16.39 7.39 6.37
N TYR A 374 16.33 8.17 5.31
CA TYR A 374 15.21 9.05 5.03
C TYR A 374 13.90 8.29 4.85
N ASP A 375 13.91 7.15 4.14
CA ASP A 375 12.69 6.37 3.88
C ASP A 375 12.04 5.87 5.18
N ALA A 376 12.84 5.33 6.09
CA ALA A 376 12.35 4.84 7.36
C ALA A 376 11.82 5.97 8.25
N ALA A 377 12.49 7.13 8.26
CA ALA A 377 12.04 8.30 9.00
C ALA A 377 10.75 8.91 8.40
N GLU A 378 10.64 8.96 7.08
CA GLU A 378 9.43 9.41 6.36
C GLU A 378 8.21 8.54 6.71
N GLN A 379 8.35 7.21 6.64
CA GLN A 379 7.28 6.29 7.01
C GLN A 379 6.91 6.37 8.50
N ALA A 380 7.89 6.56 9.38
CA ALA A 380 7.62 6.75 10.81
C ALA A 380 6.90 8.08 11.11
N ALA A 381 7.17 9.14 10.38
CA ALA A 381 6.44 10.41 10.49
C ALA A 381 4.98 10.27 10.05
N MET A 382 4.73 9.61 8.92
CA MET A 382 3.37 9.33 8.43
C MET A 382 2.61 8.39 9.40
N ALA A 383 3.28 7.39 9.96
CA ALA A 383 2.71 6.53 11.00
C ALA A 383 2.29 7.34 12.24
N ALA A 384 3.14 8.25 12.71
CA ALA A 384 2.82 9.12 13.84
C ALA A 384 1.63 10.04 13.52
N GLN A 385 1.53 10.54 12.29
CA GLN A 385 0.38 11.32 11.82
C GLN A 385 -0.92 10.51 11.89
N SER A 386 -0.95 9.31 11.31
CA SER A 386 -2.15 8.44 11.36
C SER A 386 -2.57 8.13 12.78
N VAL A 387 -1.62 7.90 13.70
CA VAL A 387 -1.89 7.68 15.13
C VAL A 387 -2.50 8.91 15.79
N ILE A 388 -1.97 10.11 15.52
CA ILE A 388 -2.49 11.37 16.11
C ILE A 388 -3.92 11.64 15.62
N VAL A 389 -4.17 11.51 14.32
CA VAL A 389 -5.51 11.67 13.74
C VAL A 389 -6.50 10.67 14.35
N ALA A 390 -6.07 9.44 14.61
CA ALA A 390 -6.93 8.45 15.27
C ALA A 390 -7.21 8.75 16.73
N PHE A 391 -6.26 9.33 17.47
CA PHE A 391 -6.54 9.84 18.84
C PHE A 391 -7.62 10.92 18.83
N GLU A 392 -7.59 11.83 17.87
CA GLU A 392 -8.61 12.87 17.70
C GLU A 392 -9.96 12.26 17.31
N ALA A 393 -9.99 11.42 16.29
CA ALA A 393 -11.21 10.80 15.78
C ALA A 393 -11.92 9.93 16.82
N SER A 394 -11.17 9.27 17.70
CA SER A 394 -11.72 8.47 18.80
C SER A 394 -12.17 9.29 20.02
N GLY A 395 -11.90 10.60 20.06
CA GLY A 395 -12.14 11.45 21.22
C GLY A 395 -11.21 11.15 22.41
N ALA A 396 -10.13 10.39 22.20
CA ALA A 396 -9.13 10.10 23.24
C ALA A 396 -8.32 11.35 23.65
N ILE A 397 -8.31 12.36 22.80
CA ILE A 397 -7.75 13.69 23.08
C ILE A 397 -8.75 14.76 22.66
N ASP A 398 -8.71 15.90 23.36
CA ASP A 398 -9.47 17.08 22.99
C ASP A 398 -8.79 17.90 21.88
N LYS A 399 -9.50 18.89 21.36
CA LYS A 399 -9.02 19.76 20.28
C LYS A 399 -7.70 20.48 20.63
N THR A 400 -7.58 20.99 21.86
CA THR A 400 -6.38 21.71 22.30
C THR A 400 -5.15 20.81 22.32
N LYS A 401 -5.33 19.58 22.80
CA LYS A 401 -4.29 18.56 22.79
C LYS A 401 -3.91 18.15 21.36
N GLY A 402 -4.91 18.00 20.49
CA GLY A 402 -4.71 17.72 19.06
C GLY A 402 -3.88 18.80 18.38
N GLU A 403 -4.24 20.08 18.52
CA GLU A 403 -3.49 21.22 17.97
C GLU A 403 -2.01 21.23 18.46
N ALA A 404 -1.80 20.93 19.74
CA ALA A 404 -0.45 20.85 20.31
C ALA A 404 0.36 19.69 19.69
N LEU A 405 -0.26 18.53 19.43
CA LEU A 405 0.37 17.39 18.79
C LEU A 405 0.67 17.64 17.33
N HIS A 406 -0.23 18.29 16.58
CA HIS A 406 0.03 18.70 15.20
C HIS A 406 1.25 19.64 15.11
N GLY A 407 1.39 20.60 16.03
CA GLY A 407 2.58 21.46 16.09
C GLY A 407 3.89 20.67 16.35
N LYS A 408 3.82 19.55 17.11
CA LYS A 408 4.99 18.65 17.27
C LYS A 408 5.22 17.79 16.04
N LEU A 409 4.16 17.34 15.38
CA LEU A 409 4.24 16.59 14.13
C LEU A 409 4.86 17.45 13.00
N ASP A 410 4.47 18.72 12.89
CA ASP A 410 5.09 19.67 11.96
C ASP A 410 6.60 19.77 12.17
N ALA A 411 7.05 19.76 13.44
CA ALA A 411 8.48 19.75 13.76
C ALA A 411 9.15 18.43 13.33
N VAL A 412 8.46 17.28 13.37
CA VAL A 412 8.97 16.03 12.81
C VAL A 412 9.12 16.15 11.31
N TYR A 413 8.08 16.58 10.58
CA TYR A 413 8.15 16.80 9.13
C TYR A 413 9.18 17.85 8.72
N ALA A 414 9.42 18.86 9.54
CA ALA A 414 10.46 19.87 9.28
C ALA A 414 11.86 19.25 9.21
N THR A 415 12.10 18.09 9.83
CA THR A 415 13.38 17.34 9.72
C THR A 415 13.50 16.56 8.41
N LEU A 416 12.42 16.41 7.65
CA LEU A 416 12.30 15.59 6.43
C LEU A 416 12.18 16.43 5.14
N LYS A 417 12.54 17.70 5.17
CA LYS A 417 12.42 18.59 3.99
C LYS A 417 13.30 18.19 2.80
N SER A 418 14.36 17.46 3.05
CA SER A 418 15.31 17.02 2.02
C SER A 418 15.99 15.74 2.48
N ASP A 419 16.05 14.77 1.59
CA ASP A 419 16.77 13.52 1.79
C ASP A 419 18.29 13.75 1.94
N THR A 420 18.84 14.70 1.19
CA THR A 420 20.27 15.07 1.25
C THR A 420 20.65 15.89 2.48
N GLY A 421 19.69 16.57 3.09
CA GLY A 421 19.85 17.39 4.31
C GLY A 421 19.38 16.70 5.59
N TRP A 422 18.84 15.50 5.48
CA TRP A 422 18.27 14.78 6.61
C TRP A 422 19.31 14.44 7.70
N SER A 423 18.87 14.53 8.96
CA SER A 423 19.68 14.23 10.14
C SER A 423 18.92 13.32 11.10
N MET A 424 19.46 12.13 11.35
CA MET A 424 18.90 11.17 12.29
C MET A 424 18.72 11.78 13.69
N SER A 425 19.70 12.56 14.18
CA SER A 425 19.61 13.15 15.52
C SER A 425 18.53 14.21 15.65
N SER A 426 18.29 14.99 14.58
CA SER A 426 17.18 15.95 14.54
C SER A 426 15.84 15.25 14.56
N PHE A 427 15.69 14.18 13.76
CA PHE A 427 14.49 13.35 13.74
C PHE A 427 14.24 12.69 15.11
N GLN A 428 15.25 12.06 15.73
CA GLN A 428 15.15 11.47 17.06
C GLN A 428 14.66 12.47 18.11
N SER A 429 15.20 13.69 18.09
CA SER A 429 14.78 14.73 19.02
C SER A 429 13.33 15.15 18.81
N ALA A 430 12.90 15.31 17.54
CA ALA A 430 11.54 15.70 17.20
C ALA A 430 10.51 14.60 17.57
N ILE A 431 10.78 13.35 17.22
CA ILE A 431 9.86 12.23 17.53
C ILE A 431 9.75 11.99 19.05
N LYS A 432 10.84 12.17 19.80
CA LYS A 432 10.84 12.12 21.26
C LYS A 432 9.95 13.21 21.87
N ALA A 433 10.05 14.44 21.35
CA ALA A 433 9.24 15.57 21.81
C ALA A 433 7.74 15.36 21.46
N LEU A 434 7.44 14.75 20.31
CA LEU A 434 6.09 14.36 19.93
C LEU A 434 5.54 13.31 20.91
N ARG A 435 6.28 12.23 21.16
CA ARG A 435 5.85 11.16 22.08
C ARG A 435 5.62 11.66 23.50
N ALA A 436 6.49 12.53 24.00
CA ALA A 436 6.33 13.13 25.33
C ALA A 436 5.08 14.02 25.45
N ALA A 437 4.56 14.55 24.36
CA ALA A 437 3.34 15.31 24.30
C ALA A 437 2.09 14.45 24.09
N ALA A 438 2.20 13.21 23.64
CA ALA A 438 1.08 12.29 23.42
C ALA A 438 0.46 11.81 24.75
N PRO A 439 -0.76 11.22 24.73
CA PRO A 439 -1.41 10.63 25.91
C PRO A 439 -0.57 9.53 26.57
#